data_3f1cb94b632b38379425e23698b97acc
#
_entry.id   3f1cb94b632b38379425e23698b97acc
#
_cell.length_a   1.000
_cell.length_b   1.000
_cell.length_c   1.000
_cell.angle_alpha   90.00
_cell.angle_beta   90.00
_cell.angle_gamma   90.00
#
_symmetry.space_group_name_H-M   'P 1'
#
loop_
_entity.id
_entity.type
_entity.pdbx_description
1 polymer ?
#
loop_
_entity_poly.entity_id
_entity_poly.type
_entity_poly.pdbx_seq_one_letter_code
_entity_poly.pdbx_strand_id
1 'polypeptide(L)'
;MSFCLLGRAQGAAEIVSFELERSSEELSFSAQLQFELSATVEEALLKGIPMVFVAETELLRERWYWYDKSVASSARHFRLAFQPLTRRWRLNISSGAASAAGQGLALNQSFDTLQQALVTIKRISRWRVAGANELDPAVRHRFEFRFRLDLGQLPRPFQIGAIGQSEWDISVVRSELLPPEVVK
;
A
#
# COMPACT_ATOMS: atom_id res chain seq x y z
N MET A 1 19.42 -26.70 -24.79
CA MET A 1 18.95 -25.35 -24.47
C MET A 1 17.68 -25.48 -23.66
N SER A 2 17.80 -25.41 -22.33
CA SER A 2 16.68 -25.62 -21.40
C SER A 2 16.13 -24.26 -21.01
N PHE A 3 14.92 -23.97 -21.49
CA PHE A 3 14.20 -22.75 -21.12
C PHE A 3 13.56 -22.97 -19.73
N CYS A 4 14.19 -22.44 -18.69
CA CYS A 4 13.54 -22.32 -17.37
C CYS A 4 12.41 -21.27 -17.50
N LEU A 5 11.19 -21.75 -17.63
CA LEU A 5 9.98 -20.98 -17.34
C LEU A 5 9.97 -20.74 -15.80
N LEU A 6 10.46 -19.58 -15.38
CA LEU A 6 10.17 -19.06 -14.05
C LEU A 6 8.65 -18.80 -13.98
N GLY A 7 7.96 -19.76 -13.38
CA GLY A 7 6.55 -19.58 -13.02
C GLY A 7 6.44 -18.40 -12.09
N ARG A 8 5.91 -17.26 -12.59
CA ARG A 8 5.50 -16.14 -11.76
C ARG A 8 4.39 -16.64 -10.84
N ALA A 9 4.62 -16.58 -9.55
CA ALA A 9 3.57 -16.81 -8.56
C ALA A 9 2.47 -15.76 -8.80
N GLN A 10 1.30 -16.18 -9.25
CA GLN A 10 0.12 -15.33 -9.36
C GLN A 10 -0.28 -14.89 -7.94
N GLY A 11 -0.38 -13.58 -7.73
CA GLY A 11 -0.85 -13.00 -6.48
C GLY A 11 0.20 -12.23 -5.66
N ALA A 12 1.50 -12.54 -5.75
CA ALA A 12 2.52 -11.81 -5.01
C ALA A 12 2.69 -10.38 -5.55
N ALA A 13 2.54 -9.38 -4.70
CA ALA A 13 2.87 -8.00 -5.04
C ALA A 13 4.38 -7.78 -4.95
N GLU A 14 4.92 -6.99 -5.87
CA GLU A 14 6.34 -6.61 -5.92
C GLU A 14 6.48 -5.09 -5.93
N ILE A 15 7.57 -4.58 -5.35
CA ILE A 15 7.94 -3.17 -5.45
C ILE A 15 8.99 -3.05 -6.55
N VAL A 16 8.61 -2.44 -7.68
CA VAL A 16 9.46 -2.26 -8.85
C VAL A 16 10.39 -1.06 -8.70
N SER A 17 9.89 0.03 -8.12
CA SER A 17 10.69 1.18 -7.75
C SER A 17 10.33 1.65 -6.34
N PHE A 18 11.32 2.16 -5.65
CA PHE A 18 11.21 2.61 -4.28
C PHE A 18 12.17 3.78 -4.07
N GLU A 19 11.65 4.92 -3.65
CA GLU A 19 12.43 6.14 -3.48
C GLU A 19 11.98 6.88 -2.22
N LEU A 20 12.94 7.16 -1.34
CA LEU A 20 12.78 8.01 -0.17
C LEU A 20 13.53 9.31 -0.41
N GLU A 21 12.81 10.42 -0.43
CA GLU A 21 13.36 11.76 -0.59
C GLU A 21 13.28 12.49 0.75
N ARG A 22 14.43 12.90 1.25
CA ARG A 22 14.53 13.74 2.45
C ARG A 22 14.85 15.17 2.01
N SER A 23 13.99 16.08 2.39
CA SER A 23 14.19 17.52 2.19
C SER A 23 14.35 18.22 3.55
N SER A 24 14.62 19.54 3.52
CA SER A 24 14.68 20.37 4.74
C SER A 24 13.34 20.48 5.46
N GLU A 25 12.22 20.13 4.81
CA GLU A 25 10.87 20.31 5.34
C GLU A 25 10.19 18.98 5.70
N GLU A 26 10.48 17.91 4.94
CA GLU A 26 9.78 16.64 5.08
C GLU A 26 10.57 15.44 4.54
N LEU A 27 10.17 14.27 5.00
CA LEU A 27 10.49 12.99 4.37
C LEU A 27 9.31 12.56 3.53
N SER A 28 9.52 12.35 2.24
CA SER A 28 8.52 11.84 1.31
C SER A 28 8.94 10.52 0.69
N PHE A 29 7.94 9.77 0.23
CA PHE A 29 8.08 8.42 -0.28
C PHE A 29 7.37 8.28 -1.61
N SER A 30 8.02 7.62 -2.56
CA SER A 30 7.44 7.23 -3.85
C SER A 30 7.72 5.77 -4.13
N ALA A 31 6.74 5.06 -4.68
CA ALA A 31 6.91 3.67 -5.10
C ALA A 31 6.03 3.33 -6.30
N GLN A 32 6.51 2.37 -7.09
CA GLN A 32 5.73 1.69 -8.11
C GLN A 32 5.57 0.23 -7.70
N LEU A 33 4.32 -0.20 -7.59
CA LEU A 33 3.95 -1.57 -7.29
C LEU A 33 3.62 -2.34 -8.57
N GLN A 34 3.90 -3.62 -8.56
CA GLN A 34 3.51 -4.57 -9.59
C GLN A 34 2.75 -5.72 -8.92
N PHE A 35 1.52 -5.97 -9.34
CA PHE A 35 0.73 -7.14 -8.97
C PHE A 35 -0.35 -7.38 -10.01
N GLU A 36 -0.89 -8.58 -10.04
CA GLU A 36 -2.02 -8.95 -10.88
C GLU A 36 -3.12 -9.51 -9.98
N LEU A 37 -4.35 -9.20 -10.31
CA LEU A 37 -5.50 -9.80 -9.64
C LEU A 37 -5.67 -11.22 -10.16
N SER A 38 -6.00 -12.16 -9.27
CA SER A 38 -6.42 -13.50 -9.69
C SER A 38 -7.81 -13.42 -10.35
N ALA A 39 -8.13 -14.42 -11.16
CA ALA A 39 -9.46 -14.54 -11.76
C ALA A 39 -10.57 -14.51 -10.70
N THR A 40 -10.36 -15.13 -9.56
CA THR A 40 -11.28 -15.17 -8.43
C THR A 40 -11.57 -13.78 -7.85
N VAL A 41 -10.53 -12.94 -7.70
CA VAL A 41 -10.66 -11.55 -7.22
C VAL A 41 -11.37 -10.69 -8.26
N GLU A 42 -11.04 -10.85 -9.55
CA GLU A 42 -11.68 -10.11 -10.63
C GLU A 42 -13.18 -10.47 -10.76
N GLU A 43 -13.52 -11.75 -10.66
CA GLU A 43 -14.92 -12.20 -10.67
C GLU A 43 -15.72 -11.62 -9.49
N ALA A 44 -15.13 -11.57 -8.31
CA ALA A 44 -15.76 -10.98 -7.14
C ALA A 44 -16.01 -9.48 -7.35
N LEU A 45 -15.04 -8.74 -7.90
CA LEU A 45 -15.21 -7.34 -8.27
C LEU A 45 -16.35 -7.15 -9.30
N LEU A 46 -16.41 -7.98 -10.35
CA LEU A 46 -17.48 -7.92 -11.37
C LEU A 46 -18.86 -8.21 -10.81
N LYS A 47 -18.96 -9.00 -9.73
CA LYS A 47 -20.18 -9.22 -8.94
C LYS A 47 -20.53 -8.05 -8.01
N GLY A 48 -19.74 -6.97 -8.06
CA GLY A 48 -19.96 -5.75 -7.25
C GLY A 48 -19.40 -5.82 -5.83
N ILE A 49 -18.57 -6.82 -5.50
CA ILE A 49 -17.92 -6.92 -4.20
C ILE A 49 -16.73 -5.96 -4.19
N PRO A 50 -16.71 -4.95 -3.30
CA PRO A 50 -15.61 -4.01 -3.26
C PRO A 50 -14.35 -4.66 -2.66
N MET A 51 -13.19 -4.33 -3.23
CA MET A 51 -11.87 -4.68 -2.71
C MET A 51 -11.22 -3.46 -2.08
N VAL A 52 -10.62 -3.64 -0.92
CA VAL A 52 -9.91 -2.57 -0.22
C VAL A 52 -8.43 -2.92 -0.15
N PHE A 53 -7.60 -2.13 -0.85
CA PHE A 53 -6.14 -2.20 -0.70
C PHE A 53 -5.71 -1.17 0.32
N VAL A 54 -4.76 -1.55 1.16
CA VAL A 54 -4.22 -0.68 2.20
C VAL A 54 -2.72 -0.55 2.00
N ALA A 55 -2.28 0.69 1.87
CA ALA A 55 -0.88 1.07 1.91
C ALA A 55 -0.61 1.76 3.25
N GLU A 56 0.36 1.26 4.00
CA GLU A 56 0.74 1.76 5.32
C GLU A 56 2.22 2.15 5.30
N THR A 57 2.53 3.28 5.91
CA THR A 57 3.91 3.71 6.15
C THR A 57 4.11 3.90 7.64
N GLU A 58 5.25 3.46 8.14
CA GLU A 58 5.65 3.66 9.51
C GLU A 58 7.11 4.11 9.56
N LEU A 59 7.39 5.15 10.34
CA LEU A 59 8.73 5.61 10.63
C LEU A 59 9.06 5.30 12.08
N LEU A 60 10.06 4.48 12.28
CA LEU A 60 10.51 3.99 13.56
C LEU A 60 11.86 4.62 13.92
N ARG A 61 12.01 5.04 15.16
CA ARG A 61 13.30 5.45 15.73
C ARG A 61 13.94 4.23 16.36
N GLU A 62 15.11 3.82 15.88
CA GLU A 62 15.86 2.72 16.48
C GLU A 62 16.36 3.08 17.87
N ARG A 63 16.19 2.14 18.81
CA ARG A 63 16.71 2.24 20.20
C ARG A 63 17.53 0.99 20.50
N TRP A 64 18.72 1.16 21.04
CA TRP A 64 19.66 0.06 21.25
C TRP A 64 19.28 -0.93 22.37
N TYR A 65 18.29 -0.59 23.24
CA TYR A 65 17.94 -1.41 24.41
C TYR A 65 16.43 -1.57 24.71
N TRP A 66 15.55 -1.04 23.85
CA TRP A 66 14.09 -1.17 23.96
C TRP A 66 13.46 -1.32 22.58
N TYR A 67 12.15 -1.55 22.54
CA TYR A 67 11.42 -1.55 21.28
C TYR A 67 11.57 -0.23 20.53
N ASP A 68 11.65 -0.31 19.22
CA ASP A 68 11.67 0.87 18.36
C ASP A 68 10.45 1.74 18.64
N LYS A 69 10.62 3.05 18.63
CA LYS A 69 9.53 4.00 18.86
C LYS A 69 8.96 4.45 17.53
N SER A 70 7.65 4.26 17.31
CA SER A 70 6.94 4.85 16.18
C SER A 70 6.96 6.37 16.31
N VAL A 71 7.49 7.03 15.28
CA VAL A 71 7.64 8.49 15.19
C VAL A 71 6.50 9.06 14.37
N ALA A 72 6.21 8.43 13.23
CA ALA A 72 5.12 8.80 12.35
C ALA A 72 4.51 7.55 11.73
N SER A 73 3.21 7.55 11.54
CA SER A 73 2.49 6.49 10.83
C SER A 73 1.37 7.08 9.99
N SER A 74 1.18 6.54 8.81
CA SER A 74 0.13 6.98 7.89
C SER A 74 -0.41 5.82 7.08
N ALA A 75 -1.68 5.86 6.70
CA ALA A 75 -2.31 4.85 5.87
C ALA A 75 -3.11 5.49 4.75
N ARG A 76 -3.15 4.81 3.59
CA ARG A 76 -4.05 5.09 2.48
C ARG A 76 -4.87 3.85 2.17
N HIS A 77 -6.16 4.04 2.09
CA HIS A 77 -7.10 2.99 1.74
C HIS A 77 -7.63 3.25 0.33
N PHE A 78 -7.50 2.26 -0.52
CA PHE A 78 -7.96 2.27 -1.91
C PHE A 78 -9.14 1.32 -2.03
N ARG A 79 -10.37 1.84 -2.00
CA ARG A 79 -11.59 1.05 -2.17
C ARG A 79 -11.97 1.01 -3.64
N LEU A 80 -11.75 -0.12 -4.28
CA LEU A 80 -12.09 -0.39 -5.67
C LEU A 80 -13.41 -1.14 -5.75
N ALA A 81 -14.35 -0.65 -6.56
CA ALA A 81 -15.64 -1.29 -6.80
C ALA A 81 -16.05 -1.17 -8.26
N PHE A 82 -16.63 -2.21 -8.82
CA PHE A 82 -17.32 -2.19 -10.09
C PHE A 82 -18.78 -1.81 -9.90
N GLN A 83 -19.30 -0.93 -10.76
CA GLN A 83 -20.71 -0.55 -10.79
C GLN A 83 -21.40 -1.19 -12.02
N PRO A 84 -22.16 -2.27 -11.86
CA PRO A 84 -22.74 -2.99 -12.99
C PRO A 84 -23.70 -2.14 -13.84
N LEU A 85 -24.47 -1.24 -13.22
CA LEU A 85 -25.44 -0.40 -13.90
C LEU A 85 -24.80 0.60 -14.88
N THR A 86 -23.67 1.18 -14.51
CA THR A 86 -22.93 2.17 -15.31
C THR A 86 -21.75 1.56 -16.04
N ARG A 87 -21.41 0.30 -15.76
CA ARG A 87 -20.22 -0.42 -16.22
C ARG A 87 -18.92 0.34 -15.97
N ARG A 88 -18.84 1.08 -14.87
CA ARG A 88 -17.68 1.89 -14.50
C ARG A 88 -17.02 1.35 -13.24
N TRP A 89 -15.71 1.56 -13.17
CA TRP A 89 -14.90 1.26 -12.01
C TRP A 89 -14.80 2.51 -11.14
N ARG A 90 -15.17 2.39 -9.87
CA ARG A 90 -15.05 3.47 -8.90
C ARG A 90 -13.93 3.18 -7.94
N LEU A 91 -13.03 4.13 -7.79
CA LEU A 91 -11.93 4.10 -6.83
C LEU A 91 -12.13 5.23 -5.84
N ASN A 92 -12.27 4.88 -4.57
CA ASN A 92 -12.27 5.83 -3.47
C ASN A 92 -10.93 5.71 -2.73
N ILE A 93 -10.20 6.81 -2.63
CA ILE A 93 -8.92 6.90 -1.94
C ILE A 93 -9.13 7.73 -0.69
N SER A 94 -8.92 7.16 0.48
CA SER A 94 -8.93 7.86 1.76
C SER A 94 -7.57 7.79 2.41
N SER A 95 -7.14 8.89 3.02
CA SER A 95 -5.85 9.02 3.69
C SER A 95 -6.05 9.51 5.10
N GLY A 96 -5.27 8.99 6.04
CA GLY A 96 -5.33 9.38 7.44
C GLY A 96 -4.19 8.77 8.25
N ALA A 97 -4.16 9.03 9.56
CA ALA A 97 -3.30 8.29 10.46
C ALA A 97 -3.72 6.81 10.45
N ALA A 98 -2.77 5.89 10.63
CA ALA A 98 -3.06 4.45 10.60
C ALA A 98 -4.13 4.02 11.62
N SER A 99 -4.30 4.80 12.70
CA SER A 99 -5.29 4.59 13.76
C SER A 99 -6.67 5.24 13.49
N ALA A 100 -6.77 6.11 12.47
CA ALA A 100 -7.98 6.89 12.17
C ALA A 100 -8.62 6.45 10.85
N ALA A 101 -9.02 5.18 10.76
CA ALA A 101 -9.74 4.68 9.60
C ALA A 101 -11.04 5.48 9.39
N GLY A 102 -11.10 6.31 8.33
CA GLY A 102 -12.31 6.97 7.89
C GLY A 102 -12.41 8.49 8.11
N GLN A 103 -11.44 9.15 8.72
CA GLN A 103 -11.48 10.61 8.98
C GLN A 103 -10.50 11.46 8.14
N GLY A 104 -10.04 10.97 7.00
CA GLY A 104 -9.14 11.68 6.11
C GLY A 104 -9.83 12.25 4.86
N LEU A 105 -9.06 13.01 4.07
CA LEU A 105 -9.47 13.46 2.75
C LEU A 105 -9.82 12.26 1.87
N ALA A 106 -11.01 12.24 1.33
CA ALA A 106 -11.47 11.20 0.42
C ALA A 106 -11.51 11.74 -1.02
N LEU A 107 -10.82 11.05 -1.92
CA LEU A 107 -10.84 11.33 -3.36
C LEU A 107 -11.60 10.23 -4.08
N ASN A 108 -12.61 10.60 -4.84
CA ASN A 108 -13.39 9.68 -5.66
C ASN A 108 -12.99 9.82 -7.12
N GLN A 109 -12.66 8.71 -7.77
CA GLN A 109 -12.32 8.64 -9.19
C GLN A 109 -13.15 7.55 -9.86
N SER A 110 -13.48 7.75 -11.14
CA SER A 110 -14.20 6.77 -11.95
C SER A 110 -13.41 6.48 -13.21
N PHE A 111 -13.32 5.21 -13.58
CA PHE A 111 -12.55 4.71 -14.70
C PHE A 111 -13.42 3.83 -15.60
N ASP A 112 -13.08 3.76 -16.87
CA ASP A 112 -13.79 2.91 -17.83
C ASP A 112 -13.30 1.46 -17.78
N THR A 113 -12.04 1.25 -17.35
CA THR A 113 -11.43 -0.08 -17.29
C THR A 113 -10.81 -0.37 -15.91
N LEU A 114 -10.77 -1.65 -15.55
CA LEU A 114 -10.08 -2.13 -14.35
C LEU A 114 -8.59 -1.73 -14.36
N GLN A 115 -7.95 -1.85 -15.52
CA GLN A 115 -6.52 -1.57 -15.66
C GLN A 115 -6.18 -0.11 -15.34
N GLN A 116 -7.01 0.85 -15.75
CA GLN A 116 -6.82 2.26 -15.42
C GLN A 116 -6.91 2.50 -13.90
N ALA A 117 -7.87 1.86 -13.23
CA ALA A 117 -8.01 1.94 -11.79
C ALA A 117 -6.79 1.31 -11.07
N LEU A 118 -6.32 0.15 -11.54
CA LEU A 118 -5.15 -0.53 -10.97
C LEU A 118 -3.87 0.25 -11.16
N VAL A 119 -3.67 0.94 -12.28
CA VAL A 119 -2.51 1.84 -12.49
C VAL A 119 -2.46 2.92 -11.41
N THR A 120 -3.61 3.47 -11.02
CA THR A 120 -3.68 4.47 -9.94
C THR A 120 -3.33 3.87 -8.59
N ILE A 121 -3.79 2.65 -8.28
CA ILE A 121 -3.48 1.96 -7.02
C ILE A 121 -2.00 1.59 -6.94
N LYS A 122 -1.42 1.14 -8.07
CA LYS A 122 -0.01 0.70 -8.16
C LYS A 122 1.00 1.83 -8.05
N ARG A 123 0.56 3.09 -8.20
CA ARG A 123 1.44 4.26 -8.19
C ARG A 123 1.28 5.07 -6.90
N ILE A 124 2.33 5.10 -6.11
CA ILE A 124 2.45 5.97 -4.94
C ILE A 124 3.45 7.07 -5.29
N SER A 125 3.02 8.33 -5.21
CA SER A 125 3.87 9.45 -5.58
C SER A 125 3.89 10.46 -4.44
N ARG A 126 5.10 10.89 -4.04
CA ARG A 126 5.38 11.96 -3.08
C ARG A 126 4.47 11.92 -1.85
N TRP A 127 4.36 10.75 -1.25
CA TRP A 127 3.59 10.58 -0.02
C TRP A 127 4.43 11.07 1.15
N ARG A 128 3.97 12.15 1.81
CA ARG A 128 4.61 12.66 3.01
C ARG A 128 4.54 11.63 4.13
N VAL A 129 5.71 11.25 4.65
CA VAL A 129 5.86 10.28 5.73
C VAL A 129 5.95 11.01 7.07
N ALA A 130 6.82 12.03 7.16
CA ALA A 130 7.08 12.79 8.38
C ALA A 130 7.52 14.21 8.05
N GLY A 131 7.26 15.16 8.94
CA GLY A 131 7.84 16.49 8.87
C GLY A 131 9.27 16.53 9.38
N ALA A 132 10.02 17.57 9.03
CA ALA A 132 11.41 17.74 9.47
C ALA A 132 11.56 17.78 11.01
N ASN A 133 10.56 18.32 11.70
CA ASN A 133 10.53 18.39 13.17
C ASN A 133 10.28 17.03 13.85
N GLU A 134 9.83 16.03 13.11
CA GLU A 134 9.62 14.65 13.59
C GLU A 134 10.86 13.78 13.38
N LEU A 135 11.79 14.22 12.51
CA LEU A 135 13.03 13.55 12.17
C LEU A 135 14.18 14.09 13.03
N ASP A 136 14.67 13.30 13.96
CA ASP A 136 15.90 13.63 14.69
C ASP A 136 17.11 13.30 13.80
N PRO A 137 17.88 14.31 13.32
CA PRO A 137 18.98 14.06 12.39
C PRO A 137 20.13 13.25 13.02
N ALA A 138 20.26 13.26 14.33
CA ALA A 138 21.32 12.55 15.04
C ALA A 138 21.05 11.06 15.25
N VAL A 139 19.85 10.58 14.92
CA VAL A 139 19.40 9.23 15.22
C VAL A 139 19.08 8.46 13.97
N ARG A 140 19.34 7.16 14.01
CA ARG A 140 18.97 6.23 12.96
C ARG A 140 17.48 5.97 12.99
N HIS A 141 16.84 6.03 11.83
CA HIS A 141 15.44 5.71 11.65
C HIS A 141 15.29 4.51 10.72
N ARG A 142 14.20 3.76 10.91
CA ARG A 142 13.77 2.71 9.99
C ARG A 142 12.43 3.12 9.40
N PHE A 143 12.37 3.18 8.08
CA PHE A 143 11.12 3.35 7.35
C PHE A 143 10.58 1.97 6.98
N GLU A 144 9.31 1.73 7.25
CA GLU A 144 8.59 0.53 6.83
C GLU A 144 7.42 0.92 5.93
N PHE A 145 7.32 0.24 4.80
CA PHE A 145 6.19 0.31 3.88
C PHE A 145 5.53 -1.05 3.77
N ARG A 146 4.22 -1.07 3.91
CA ARG A 146 3.40 -2.27 3.77
C ARG A 146 2.24 -1.99 2.83
N PHE A 147 2.04 -2.87 1.85
CA PHE A 147 0.88 -2.85 0.97
C PHE A 147 0.19 -4.20 1.00
N ARG A 148 -1.15 -4.22 1.09
CA ARG A 148 -1.91 -5.47 1.13
C ARG A 148 -3.35 -5.28 0.66
N LEU A 149 -3.96 -6.36 0.17
CA LEU A 149 -5.40 -6.48 0.04
C LEU A 149 -5.98 -6.80 1.43
N ASP A 150 -6.92 -5.97 1.91
CA ASP A 150 -7.52 -6.13 3.23
C ASP A 150 -8.73 -7.07 3.17
N LEU A 151 -8.50 -8.33 3.45
CA LEU A 151 -9.55 -9.37 3.47
C LEU A 151 -10.59 -9.15 4.59
N GLY A 152 -10.23 -8.42 5.64
CA GLY A 152 -11.14 -8.09 6.74
C GLY A 152 -12.29 -7.16 6.32
N GLN A 153 -12.14 -6.44 5.21
CA GLN A 153 -13.17 -5.56 4.64
C GLN A 153 -14.13 -6.28 3.67
N LEU A 154 -13.86 -7.54 3.35
CA LEU A 154 -14.77 -8.33 2.53
C LEU A 154 -16.05 -8.67 3.29
N PRO A 155 -17.19 -8.86 2.59
CA PRO A 155 -18.37 -9.46 3.19
C PRO A 155 -18.07 -10.84 3.78
N ARG A 156 -18.67 -11.16 4.93
CA ARG A 156 -18.36 -12.39 5.71
C ARG A 156 -18.27 -13.69 4.89
N PRO A 157 -19.16 -13.99 3.94
CA PRO A 157 -19.05 -15.22 3.14
C PRO A 157 -17.73 -15.32 2.36
N PHE A 158 -17.21 -14.18 1.89
CA PHE A 158 -15.95 -14.10 1.12
C PHE A 158 -14.73 -14.14 2.03
N GLN A 159 -14.82 -13.60 3.26
CA GLN A 159 -13.72 -13.69 4.23
C GLN A 159 -13.35 -15.15 4.52
N ILE A 160 -14.34 -16.01 4.75
CA ILE A 160 -14.12 -17.42 5.06
C ILE A 160 -13.48 -18.15 3.85
N GLY A 161 -13.93 -17.84 2.63
CA GLY A 161 -13.39 -18.43 1.41
C GLY A 161 -12.01 -17.91 1.01
N ALA A 162 -11.65 -16.69 1.41
CA ALA A 162 -10.39 -16.05 1.04
C ALA A 162 -9.24 -16.37 2.00
N ILE A 163 -9.52 -16.64 3.26
CA ILE A 163 -8.51 -16.93 4.28
C ILE A 163 -7.74 -18.21 3.91
N GLY A 164 -6.42 -18.07 3.77
CA GLY A 164 -5.51 -19.19 3.47
C GLY A 164 -5.43 -19.56 1.99
N GLN A 165 -6.12 -18.84 1.08
CA GLN A 165 -5.97 -19.04 -0.36
C GLN A 165 -5.00 -18.02 -0.95
N SER A 166 -3.96 -18.51 -1.62
CA SER A 166 -2.91 -17.68 -2.25
C SER A 166 -3.44 -16.74 -3.33
N GLU A 167 -4.59 -17.04 -3.92
CA GLU A 167 -5.24 -16.20 -4.93
C GLU A 167 -5.70 -14.83 -4.39
N TRP A 168 -5.90 -14.72 -3.07
CA TRP A 168 -6.29 -13.51 -2.36
C TRP A 168 -5.12 -12.81 -1.67
N ASP A 169 -3.94 -13.43 -1.64
CA ASP A 169 -2.77 -12.87 -0.98
C ASP A 169 -2.02 -11.92 -1.91
N ILE A 170 -2.43 -10.65 -1.86
CA ILE A 170 -1.74 -9.55 -2.51
C ILE A 170 -1.11 -8.72 -1.40
N SER A 171 0.16 -8.99 -1.12
CA SER A 171 0.88 -8.29 -0.06
C SER A 171 2.35 -8.10 -0.40
N VAL A 172 2.92 -6.99 0.05
CA VAL A 172 4.35 -6.71 0.00
C VAL A 172 4.75 -5.81 1.16
N VAL A 173 5.91 -6.07 1.72
CA VAL A 173 6.52 -5.27 2.79
C VAL A 173 7.93 -4.90 2.37
N ARG A 174 8.33 -3.66 2.64
CA ARG A 174 9.70 -3.19 2.46
C ARG A 174 10.11 -2.34 3.66
N SER A 175 11.34 -2.56 4.11
CA SER A 175 11.98 -1.78 5.17
C SER A 175 13.27 -1.18 4.63
N GLU A 176 13.52 0.10 4.99
CA GLU A 176 14.72 0.85 4.59
C GLU A 176 15.29 1.56 5.82
N LEU A 177 16.61 1.52 5.97
CA LEU A 177 17.31 2.21 7.04
C LEU A 177 17.73 3.61 6.58
N LEU A 178 17.33 4.61 7.34
CA LEU A 178 17.74 5.99 7.16
C LEU A 178 18.91 6.28 8.13
N PRO A 179 20.13 6.47 7.63
CA PRO A 179 21.28 6.80 8.47
C PRO A 179 21.09 8.19 9.10
N PRO A 180 21.76 8.47 10.22
CA PRO A 180 21.82 9.82 10.78
C PRO A 180 22.49 10.75 9.77
N GLU A 181 22.08 12.02 9.76
CA GLU A 181 22.80 13.04 8.98
C GLU A 181 24.14 13.33 9.63
N VAL A 182 25.20 13.15 8.87
CA VAL A 182 26.51 13.64 9.27
C VAL A 182 26.49 15.15 9.05
N VAL A 183 26.27 15.91 10.12
CA VAL A 183 26.48 17.37 10.10
C VAL A 183 27.97 17.58 9.86
N LYS A 184 28.32 18.07 8.67
CA LYS A 184 29.67 18.52 8.37
C LYS A 184 29.89 19.90 8.96
#